data_20a5b2ad3e3e12b191c203f7f3afc5bd
#
_entry.id   20a5b2ad3e3e12b191c203f7f3afc5bd
#
_cell.length_a   1.000
_cell.length_b   1.000
_cell.length_c   1.000
_cell.angle_alpha   90.00
_cell.angle_beta   90.00
_cell.angle_gamma   90.00
#
_symmetry.space_group_name_H-M   'P 1'
#
loop_
_entity.id
_entity.type
_entity.pdbx_description
1 polymer ?
#
loop_
_entity_poly.entity_id
_entity_poly.type
_entity_poly.pdbx_seq_one_letter_code
_entity_poly.pdbx_strand_id
1 'polypeptide(L)'
;MKKSDTEQDTSVLEEKIVPRRQTDEELDKELQQIEEENRREEQYYEERRRERHERNLKRKKRQIRNRNLALIITALVILGGVGYYFRDQLGLQDKAELLVAKAKEVIPGNSTQSQENTGPADGEPETEGKTAGETPEADRNSAGEPETPEADANSADDSENPENDGSDTGEAGQEGNSTGESSDTQNQPEQEATQAAAEDVNRVMPQAAAAGAGIIRRQIRHEKKVLTTAKEKAAQYDYDGAISLLQKDNAYVRNVHFQNAVQKFQKTKDKCVAWSPEQVTHIFYHSLIVDTSKAFDGDYKTDGYNQVMTTMTEFNKITQIMYDKGYVMVNLYDLAGLDEDGRMKAKQIYLPKGKTPFVLSQDDVCYYHSQDGDGIATRLVVDDEGKVRNEYVQDDGSTVVGDYDVVPLIDRFVEEHPDFAYHGHKGIVALTGYNGILGYRTDISYQTRPDDLNDDKKAWLDAHPDFDLDTERAGAKKVADAMKAEGWTFASHTWGHKNMSTVSMERLQTDTENFKENVDPLIGGTDIIIFAFGADINGGGEYTGDEKFNYLKSQGYDYYCNVDSNKYFVQITDEYFRMGRRNVDGYRMYYNPDLLSDLFDAGEVFDSSRPTPVPPMNGG
;
A
#
# COMPACT_ATOMS: atom_id res chain seq x y z
N MET A 1 -21.13 -75.01 -38.78
CA MET A 1 -20.24 -76.04 -38.22
C MET A 1 -19.14 -75.31 -37.41
N LYS A 2 -19.05 -75.70 -36.11
CA LYS A 2 -18.05 -75.49 -35.13
C LYS A 2 -17.67 -74.05 -34.75
N LYS A 3 -18.24 -73.66 -33.63
CA LYS A 3 -17.71 -72.75 -32.56
C LYS A 3 -16.36 -73.23 -32.03
N SER A 4 -15.52 -72.36 -31.68
CA SER A 4 -14.57 -72.56 -30.54
C SER A 4 -14.45 -71.30 -29.74
N ASP A 5 -14.94 -71.45 -28.55
CA ASP A 5 -14.81 -70.52 -27.42
C ASP A 5 -13.33 -70.37 -27.04
N THR A 6 -12.93 -69.19 -26.70
CA THR A 6 -11.78 -68.98 -25.80
C THR A 6 -12.10 -67.74 -24.94
N GLU A 7 -12.67 -68.01 -23.79
CA GLU A 7 -12.63 -67.12 -22.64
C GLU A 7 -11.17 -66.99 -22.18
N GLN A 8 -10.66 -65.79 -22.14
CA GLN A 8 -9.47 -65.46 -21.38
C GLN A 8 -9.85 -64.66 -20.14
N ASP A 9 -9.72 -65.36 -19.06
CA ASP A 9 -9.73 -64.91 -17.67
C ASP A 9 -8.72 -63.76 -17.46
N THR A 10 -9.22 -62.58 -17.15
CA THR A 10 -8.38 -61.46 -16.66
C THR A 10 -8.86 -61.08 -15.26
N SER A 11 -8.61 -61.94 -14.31
CA SER A 11 -8.55 -61.56 -12.89
C SER A 11 -7.16 -60.98 -12.58
N VAL A 12 -6.99 -59.69 -12.86
CA VAL A 12 -5.85 -58.93 -12.34
C VAL A 12 -6.23 -58.37 -10.98
N LEU A 13 -5.56 -58.91 -9.97
CA LEU A 13 -5.58 -58.51 -8.57
C LEU A 13 -5.46 -57.02 -8.39
N GLU A 14 -6.53 -56.35 -7.93
CA GLU A 14 -6.46 -55.11 -7.22
C GLU A 14 -5.82 -55.35 -5.85
N GLU A 15 -4.51 -55.26 -5.75
CA GLU A 15 -3.85 -55.05 -4.46
C GLU A 15 -4.25 -53.69 -3.90
N LYS A 16 -5.21 -53.66 -3.00
CA LYS A 16 -5.46 -52.54 -2.11
C LYS A 16 -4.20 -52.27 -1.31
N ILE A 17 -3.47 -51.21 -1.67
CA ILE A 17 -2.43 -50.61 -0.84
C ILE A 17 -3.14 -50.06 0.41
N VAL A 18 -3.22 -50.82 1.46
CA VAL A 18 -3.58 -50.36 2.79
C VAL A 18 -2.38 -49.58 3.31
N PRO A 19 -2.49 -48.27 3.63
CA PRO A 19 -1.38 -47.55 4.21
C PRO A 19 -0.99 -48.27 5.53
N ARG A 20 0.28 -48.64 5.62
CA ARG A 20 0.87 -49.23 6.81
C ARG A 20 0.69 -48.24 7.96
N ARG A 21 -0.08 -48.56 8.99
CA ARG A 21 -0.14 -47.78 10.23
C ARG A 21 1.27 -47.77 10.81
N GLN A 22 1.88 -46.59 10.90
CA GLN A 22 3.12 -46.37 11.65
C GLN A 22 2.88 -46.79 13.10
N THR A 23 3.85 -47.41 13.70
CA THR A 23 3.80 -47.74 15.14
C THR A 23 4.11 -46.48 15.94
N ASP A 24 3.58 -46.39 17.16
CA ASP A 24 3.81 -45.22 18.04
C ASP A 24 5.32 -44.96 18.25
N GLU A 25 6.14 -46.00 18.21
CA GLU A 25 7.60 -45.89 18.29
C GLU A 25 8.26 -45.29 17.02
N GLU A 26 7.69 -45.52 15.84
CA GLU A 26 8.15 -44.90 14.58
C GLU A 26 7.76 -43.45 14.52
N LEU A 27 6.59 -43.10 15.01
CA LEU A 27 6.09 -41.72 15.11
C LEU A 27 6.91 -40.90 16.11
N ASP A 28 7.25 -41.46 17.27
CA ASP A 28 8.08 -40.80 18.28
C ASP A 28 9.51 -40.55 17.75
N LYS A 29 10.06 -41.46 16.94
CA LYS A 29 11.36 -41.24 16.29
C LYS A 29 11.34 -40.17 15.21
N GLU A 30 10.28 -40.11 14.42
CA GLU A 30 10.09 -39.02 13.43
C GLU A 30 9.92 -37.66 14.13
N LEU A 31 9.12 -37.59 15.20
CA LEU A 31 8.97 -36.37 15.99
C LEU A 31 10.30 -35.91 16.60
N GLN A 32 11.11 -36.83 17.15
CA GLN A 32 12.44 -36.50 17.68
C GLN A 32 13.40 -36.02 16.57
N GLN A 33 13.32 -36.58 15.38
CA GLN A 33 14.13 -36.11 14.25
C GLN A 33 13.72 -34.70 13.80
N ILE A 34 12.42 -34.43 13.72
CA ILE A 34 11.88 -33.09 13.39
C ILE A 34 12.29 -32.06 14.45
N GLU A 35 12.21 -32.39 15.73
CA GLU A 35 12.64 -31.50 16.83
C GLU A 35 14.15 -31.22 16.79
N GLU A 36 14.96 -32.22 16.41
CA GLU A 36 16.42 -32.06 16.30
C GLU A 36 16.78 -31.22 15.06
N GLU A 37 16.05 -31.37 13.97
CA GLU A 37 16.20 -30.59 12.74
C GLU A 37 15.80 -29.14 12.95
N ASN A 38 14.65 -28.88 13.58
CA ASN A 38 14.20 -27.55 13.97
C ASN A 38 15.20 -26.86 14.90
N ARG A 39 15.78 -27.58 15.87
CA ARG A 39 16.79 -27.03 16.77
C ARG A 39 18.10 -26.67 16.06
N ARG A 40 18.51 -27.45 15.02
CA ARG A 40 19.67 -27.14 14.17
C ARG A 40 19.41 -25.91 13.28
N GLU A 41 18.21 -25.80 12.73
CA GLU A 41 17.79 -24.62 11.97
C GLU A 41 17.79 -23.37 12.85
N GLU A 42 17.23 -23.44 14.05
CA GLU A 42 17.20 -22.34 15.01
C GLU A 42 18.62 -21.88 15.39
N GLN A 43 19.53 -22.81 15.66
CA GLN A 43 20.94 -22.51 15.93
C GLN A 43 21.63 -21.86 14.72
N TYR A 44 21.37 -22.34 13.50
CA TYR A 44 21.90 -21.76 12.27
C TYR A 44 21.39 -20.31 12.05
N TYR A 45 20.10 -20.07 12.28
CA TYR A 45 19.51 -18.73 12.18
C TYR A 45 20.05 -17.77 13.27
N GLU A 46 20.25 -18.26 14.49
CA GLU A 46 20.87 -17.46 15.55
C GLU A 46 22.33 -17.08 15.24
N GLU A 47 23.12 -18.03 14.74
CA GLU A 47 24.51 -17.75 14.35
C GLU A 47 24.58 -16.75 13.20
N ARG A 48 23.74 -16.88 12.19
CA ARG A 48 23.57 -15.91 11.11
C ARG A 48 23.09 -14.54 11.60
N ARG A 49 22.23 -14.51 12.61
CA ARG A 49 21.73 -13.29 13.24
C ARG A 49 22.87 -12.55 13.97
N ARG A 50 23.72 -13.27 14.72
CA ARG A 50 24.91 -12.72 15.40
C ARG A 50 25.92 -12.15 14.41
N GLU A 51 26.22 -12.88 13.34
CA GLU A 51 27.15 -12.40 12.30
C GLU A 51 26.66 -11.13 11.59
N ARG A 52 25.36 -11.03 11.32
CA ARG A 52 24.76 -9.84 10.72
C ARG A 52 24.80 -8.64 11.68
N HIS A 53 24.49 -8.88 12.95
CA HIS A 53 24.59 -7.86 13.98
C HIS A 53 26.01 -7.29 14.10
N GLU A 54 27.03 -8.16 14.10
CA GLU A 54 28.43 -7.71 14.10
C GLU A 54 28.82 -6.93 12.83
N ARG A 55 28.36 -7.34 11.66
CA ARG A 55 28.60 -6.62 10.40
C ARG A 55 27.96 -5.23 10.45
N ASN A 56 26.74 -5.12 10.95
CA ASN A 56 26.02 -3.85 11.10
C ASN A 56 26.69 -2.93 12.12
N LEU A 57 27.16 -3.47 13.26
CA LEU A 57 27.95 -2.70 14.24
C LEU A 57 29.26 -2.19 13.63
N LYS A 58 29.95 -2.98 12.83
CA LYS A 58 31.18 -2.55 12.12
C LYS A 58 30.87 -1.46 11.10
N ARG A 59 29.73 -1.56 10.35
CA ARG A 59 29.26 -0.53 9.42
C ARG A 59 28.90 0.77 10.16
N LYS A 60 28.12 0.71 11.27
CA LYS A 60 27.79 1.88 12.09
C LYS A 60 29.02 2.58 12.64
N LYS A 61 29.99 1.85 13.17
CA LYS A 61 31.28 2.40 13.65
C LYS A 61 32.04 3.10 12.52
N ARG A 62 32.01 2.56 11.30
CA ARG A 62 32.63 3.18 10.12
C ARG A 62 31.91 4.45 9.67
N GLN A 63 30.57 4.46 9.69
CA GLN A 63 29.75 5.64 9.36
C GLN A 63 29.97 6.77 10.37
N ILE A 64 29.94 6.48 11.69
CA ILE A 64 30.21 7.46 12.75
C ILE A 64 31.61 8.05 12.58
N ARG A 65 32.61 7.21 12.30
CA ARG A 65 33.99 7.68 12.05
C ARG A 65 34.05 8.59 10.82
N ASN A 66 33.38 8.24 9.73
CA ASN A 66 33.37 9.04 8.51
C ASN A 66 32.63 10.37 8.71
N ARG A 67 31.50 10.37 9.45
CA ARG A 67 30.76 11.58 9.82
C ARG A 67 31.60 12.52 10.69
N ASN A 68 32.28 11.98 11.70
CA ASN A 68 33.14 12.76 12.57
C ASN A 68 34.34 13.34 11.78
N LEU A 69 34.88 12.57 10.84
CA LEU A 69 35.95 13.06 9.96
C LEU A 69 35.46 14.19 9.03
N ALA A 70 34.25 14.07 8.47
CA ALA A 70 33.63 15.11 7.66
C ALA A 70 33.39 16.39 8.45
N LEU A 71 32.88 16.29 9.70
CA LEU A 71 32.69 17.43 10.58
C LEU A 71 34.01 18.13 10.93
N ILE A 72 35.07 17.37 11.18
CA ILE A 72 36.42 17.93 11.43
C ILE A 72 36.93 18.67 10.20
N ILE A 73 36.78 18.10 9.00
CA ILE A 73 37.19 18.75 7.75
C ILE A 73 36.39 20.04 7.54
N THR A 74 35.08 20.01 7.75
CA THR A 74 34.22 21.20 7.62
C THR A 74 34.64 22.30 8.62
N ALA A 75 34.89 21.93 9.86
CA ALA A 75 35.39 22.89 10.89
C ALA A 75 36.73 23.48 10.50
N LEU A 76 37.68 22.70 9.95
CA LEU A 76 38.97 23.17 9.47
C LEU A 76 38.83 24.11 8.26
N VAL A 77 37.91 23.84 7.32
CA VAL A 77 37.63 24.73 6.20
C VAL A 77 37.05 26.07 6.67
N ILE A 78 36.10 26.03 7.62
CA ILE A 78 35.51 27.25 8.21
C ILE A 78 36.59 28.07 8.94
N LEU A 79 37.40 27.43 9.77
CA LEU A 79 38.51 28.10 10.51
C LEU A 79 39.55 28.65 9.56
N GLY A 80 39.88 27.93 8.47
CA GLY A 80 40.77 28.40 7.42
C GLY A 80 40.19 29.60 6.64
N GLY A 81 38.88 29.57 6.33
CA GLY A 81 38.19 30.70 5.68
C GLY A 81 38.12 31.94 6.56
N VAL A 82 37.78 31.76 7.86
CA VAL A 82 37.78 32.84 8.82
C VAL A 82 39.22 33.41 9.03
N GLY A 83 40.21 32.54 9.13
CA GLY A 83 41.62 32.96 9.24
C GLY A 83 42.12 33.73 7.99
N TYR A 84 41.69 33.30 6.76
CA TYR A 84 42.00 34.02 5.53
C TYR A 84 41.31 35.38 5.44
N TYR A 85 40.06 35.51 5.87
CA TYR A 85 39.29 36.76 5.87
C TYR A 85 39.84 37.79 6.85
N PHE A 86 40.35 37.36 8.00
CA PHE A 86 40.91 38.25 9.04
C PHE A 86 42.44 38.45 8.95
N ARG A 87 43.12 37.80 7.96
CA ARG A 87 44.57 37.86 7.80
C ARG A 87 45.10 39.27 7.73
N ASP A 88 44.40 40.13 6.98
CA ASP A 88 44.86 41.54 6.72
C ASP A 88 44.46 42.48 7.85
N GLN A 89 43.47 42.13 8.72
CA GLN A 89 43.06 42.97 9.85
C GLN A 89 43.83 42.72 11.16
N LEU A 90 44.46 41.53 11.31
CA LEU A 90 45.09 41.12 12.57
C LEU A 90 46.64 41.01 12.52
N GLY A 91 47.30 41.31 11.41
CA GLY A 91 48.77 41.28 11.30
C GLY A 91 49.39 39.90 11.60
N LEU A 92 48.72 38.81 11.26
CA LEU A 92 49.06 37.44 11.65
C LEU A 92 49.95 36.71 10.63
N GLN A 93 50.75 37.40 9.80
CA GLN A 93 51.60 36.73 8.85
C GLN A 93 52.63 35.77 9.50
N ASP A 94 53.12 36.10 10.72
CA ASP A 94 54.16 35.29 11.38
C ASP A 94 53.64 34.11 12.22
N LYS A 95 52.32 34.03 12.49
CA LYS A 95 51.74 32.94 13.28
C LYS A 95 51.13 31.82 12.43
N ALA A 96 50.86 32.04 11.13
CA ALA A 96 50.29 31.03 10.26
C ALA A 96 51.28 29.90 9.92
N GLU A 97 52.58 30.24 9.78
CA GLU A 97 53.63 29.25 9.56
C GLU A 97 53.84 28.32 10.76
N LEU A 98 53.63 28.81 11.99
CA LEU A 98 53.75 28.02 13.21
C LEU A 98 52.59 27.01 13.38
N LEU A 99 51.39 27.39 12.93
CA LEU A 99 50.19 26.49 12.96
C LEU A 99 50.25 25.41 11.89
N VAL A 100 50.78 25.71 10.72
CA VAL A 100 50.99 24.72 9.63
C VAL A 100 52.09 23.73 10.02
N ALA A 101 53.13 24.17 10.73
CA ALA A 101 54.18 23.28 11.24
C ALA A 101 53.63 22.31 12.29
N LYS A 102 52.81 22.80 13.23
CA LYS A 102 52.14 21.94 14.22
C LYS A 102 51.09 20.99 13.66
N ALA A 103 50.37 21.36 12.59
CA ALA A 103 49.42 20.48 11.93
C ALA A 103 50.11 19.31 11.19
N LYS A 104 51.34 19.48 10.74
CA LYS A 104 52.12 18.38 10.12
C LYS A 104 52.64 17.37 11.12
N GLU A 105 52.76 17.72 12.40
CA GLU A 105 53.15 16.80 13.49
C GLU A 105 52.01 15.86 13.97
N VAL A 106 50.77 16.21 13.68
CA VAL A 106 49.58 15.49 14.21
C VAL A 106 49.03 14.47 13.17
N ILE A 107 49.53 14.48 11.95
CA ILE A 107 49.09 13.51 10.90
C ILE A 107 50.18 12.41 10.78
N PRO A 108 49.96 11.20 11.28
CA PRO A 108 50.91 10.09 11.03
C PRO A 108 50.88 9.76 9.53
N GLY A 109 52.02 9.97 8.89
CA GLY A 109 52.24 9.63 7.52
C GLY A 109 52.11 8.12 7.27
N ASN A 110 51.29 7.78 6.33
CA ASN A 110 51.16 6.43 5.80
C ASN A 110 52.27 6.24 4.76
N SER A 111 53.42 5.68 5.16
CA SER A 111 54.45 5.26 4.23
C SER A 111 54.22 3.78 3.86
N THR A 112 53.84 3.56 2.63
CA THR A 112 53.91 2.31 1.89
C THR A 112 55.33 1.76 1.88
N GLN A 113 55.54 0.56 2.41
CA GLN A 113 56.61 -0.32 1.93
C GLN A 113 56.12 -1.79 1.96
N SER A 114 56.08 -2.34 0.80
CA SER A 114 56.01 -3.73 0.46
C SER A 114 57.26 -4.45 0.95
N GLN A 115 57.12 -5.56 1.65
CA GLN A 115 58.05 -6.71 1.50
C GLN A 115 57.43 -8.02 1.92
N GLU A 116 57.83 -9.04 1.17
CA GLU A 116 57.44 -10.43 1.15
C GLU A 116 57.91 -11.26 2.33
N ASN A 117 57.09 -12.26 2.64
CA ASN A 117 57.40 -13.70 2.74
C ASN A 117 58.02 -14.28 4.02
N THR A 118 57.47 -15.42 4.34
CA THR A 118 57.90 -16.64 5.01
C THR A 118 57.35 -16.89 6.42
N GLY A 119 56.54 -17.96 6.52
CA GLY A 119 56.25 -18.68 7.77
C GLY A 119 57.46 -19.61 8.12
N PRO A 120 57.39 -20.56 9.04
CA PRO A 120 56.21 -21.10 9.77
C PRO A 120 56.47 -21.38 11.29
N ALA A 121 55.44 -21.95 11.92
CA ALA A 121 55.51 -22.98 12.99
C ALA A 121 55.45 -22.62 14.48
N ASP A 122 54.45 -23.25 15.11
CA ASP A 122 54.43 -23.98 16.39
C ASP A 122 54.47 -23.22 17.74
N GLY A 123 53.51 -23.62 18.57
CA GLY A 123 53.68 -23.63 20.02
C GLY A 123 52.48 -23.25 20.87
N GLU A 124 51.57 -24.18 21.13
CA GLU A 124 50.92 -24.28 22.44
C GLU A 124 51.95 -24.72 23.48
N PRO A 125 51.76 -24.64 24.82
CA PRO A 125 50.53 -25.00 25.54
C PRO A 125 50.24 -24.30 26.91
N GLU A 126 49.06 -24.62 27.43
CA GLU A 126 48.71 -24.88 28.85
C GLU A 126 48.95 -23.77 29.91
N THR A 127 48.18 -23.59 30.95
CA THR A 127 47.21 -24.35 31.77
C THR A 127 46.65 -23.44 32.88
N GLU A 128 45.48 -23.87 33.41
CA GLU A 128 44.97 -23.77 34.80
C GLU A 128 44.71 -22.39 35.45
N GLY A 129 43.57 -22.20 36.06
CA GLY A 129 42.91 -22.76 37.17
C GLY A 129 41.76 -21.99 37.76
N LYS A 130 40.74 -22.71 38.06
CA LYS A 130 39.78 -22.70 39.19
C LYS A 130 39.65 -21.41 40.04
N THR A 131 38.40 -20.98 40.37
CA THR A 131 37.43 -21.55 41.33
C THR A 131 36.19 -20.62 41.41
N ALA A 132 35.01 -21.17 41.29
CA ALA A 132 33.91 -21.33 42.25
C ALA A 132 33.46 -20.14 43.08
N GLY A 133 32.17 -19.90 43.08
CA GLY A 133 31.42 -19.14 44.07
C GLY A 133 30.05 -18.69 43.63
N GLU A 134 29.08 -19.55 43.84
CA GLU A 134 27.79 -19.38 44.50
C GLU A 134 26.80 -18.33 43.98
N THR A 135 25.65 -18.84 43.58
CA THR A 135 24.31 -18.22 43.50
C THR A 135 23.81 -17.81 44.89
N PRO A 136 22.85 -16.88 44.93
CA PRO A 136 21.57 -17.27 45.52
C PRO A 136 20.36 -16.93 44.64
N GLU A 137 19.41 -17.84 44.71
CA GLU A 137 17.99 -17.69 44.34
C GLU A 137 17.29 -16.60 45.12
N ALA A 138 16.37 -15.92 44.48
CA ALA A 138 15.06 -15.49 44.99
C ALA A 138 14.41 -14.62 43.89
N ASP A 139 13.33 -14.79 43.47
CA ASP A 139 11.95 -14.96 43.73
C ASP A 139 11.12 -14.50 42.53
N ARG A 140 10.17 -15.30 42.20
CA ARG A 140 9.10 -15.04 41.25
C ARG A 140 8.28 -13.82 41.70
N ASN A 141 8.00 -12.89 40.77
CA ASN A 141 6.67 -12.31 40.74
C ASN A 141 6.29 -11.91 39.31
N SER A 142 5.14 -12.42 38.94
CA SER A 142 4.29 -12.13 37.80
C SER A 142 4.25 -10.66 37.43
N ALA A 143 4.58 -10.35 36.19
CA ALA A 143 4.09 -9.14 35.55
C ALA A 143 3.11 -9.58 34.45
N GLY A 144 1.89 -9.11 34.57
CA GLY A 144 0.77 -9.42 33.72
C GLY A 144 0.95 -8.90 32.30
N GLU A 145 0.35 -9.60 31.40
CA GLU A 145 0.11 -9.21 30.03
C GLU A 145 -0.62 -7.86 29.99
N PRO A 146 -0.33 -6.96 29.05
CA PRO A 146 -1.22 -5.86 28.74
C PRO A 146 -2.40 -6.42 27.93
N GLU A 147 -3.51 -6.60 28.60
CA GLU A 147 -4.80 -6.85 27.96
C GLU A 147 -5.15 -5.63 27.06
N THR A 148 -5.32 -5.88 25.77
CA THR A 148 -6.07 -4.97 24.91
C THR A 148 -7.51 -4.95 25.41
N PRO A 149 -8.15 -3.78 25.55
CA PRO A 149 -9.53 -3.73 26.02
C PRO A 149 -10.46 -4.39 25.03
N GLU A 150 -11.04 -5.51 25.42
CA GLU A 150 -12.18 -6.11 24.75
C GLU A 150 -13.38 -5.19 24.93
N ALA A 151 -13.89 -4.64 23.85
CA ALA A 151 -15.17 -3.98 23.84
C ALA A 151 -16.28 -5.05 23.83
N ASP A 152 -16.82 -5.36 25.00
CA ASP A 152 -18.06 -6.11 25.11
C ASP A 152 -19.23 -5.21 24.68
N ALA A 153 -19.75 -5.49 23.47
CA ALA A 153 -21.04 -4.95 23.06
C ALA A 153 -22.14 -5.93 23.51
N ASN A 154 -22.81 -5.63 24.61
CA ASN A 154 -24.00 -6.32 25.03
C ASN A 154 -25.26 -5.62 24.51
N SER A 155 -26.01 -6.40 23.77
CA SER A 155 -27.46 -6.43 23.52
C SER A 155 -28.30 -5.24 23.99
N ALA A 156 -29.04 -4.65 23.08
CA ALA A 156 -30.32 -4.05 23.37
C ALA A 156 -31.40 -4.63 22.45
N ASP A 157 -32.44 -5.05 23.11
CA ASP A 157 -33.65 -5.73 22.75
C ASP A 157 -34.64 -4.83 22.00
N ASP A 158 -35.50 -5.48 21.22
CA ASP A 158 -36.70 -5.08 20.53
C ASP A 158 -37.38 -3.75 20.88
N SER A 159 -37.81 -3.01 19.85
CA SER A 159 -39.23 -2.62 19.69
C SER A 159 -39.55 -1.92 18.36
N GLU A 160 -40.36 -2.61 17.60
CA GLU A 160 -41.54 -2.19 16.82
C GLU A 160 -41.54 -0.84 16.04
N ASN A 161 -41.70 -1.06 14.75
CA ASN A 161 -42.23 -0.14 13.71
C ASN A 161 -43.63 0.39 14.10
N PRO A 162 -44.09 1.56 13.66
CA PRO A 162 -45.15 1.51 12.65
C PRO A 162 -44.99 2.52 11.47
N GLU A 163 -45.48 2.02 10.36
CA GLU A 163 -45.82 2.67 9.11
C GLU A 163 -46.54 4.01 9.28
N ASN A 164 -46.33 4.98 8.36
CA ASN A 164 -47.45 5.62 7.71
C ASN A 164 -47.05 6.31 6.37
N ASP A 165 -47.75 5.91 5.42
CA ASP A 165 -48.29 6.31 4.13
C ASP A 165 -48.60 7.82 3.96
N GLY A 166 -48.46 8.31 2.72
CA GLY A 166 -49.01 9.59 2.33
C GLY A 166 -48.41 10.22 1.07
N SER A 167 -48.77 9.68 -0.08
CA SER A 167 -49.09 10.34 -1.36
C SER A 167 -49.33 11.87 -1.29
N ASP A 168 -48.96 12.66 -2.30
CA ASP A 168 -49.70 12.88 -3.54
C ASP A 168 -49.16 14.10 -4.32
N THR A 169 -49.08 13.95 -5.61
CA THR A 169 -49.41 14.75 -6.80
C THR A 169 -49.23 16.28 -6.88
N GLY A 170 -48.89 16.69 -8.14
CA GLY A 170 -49.34 17.88 -8.83
C GLY A 170 -48.26 18.57 -9.67
N GLU A 171 -48.13 18.27 -10.90
CA GLU A 171 -48.63 18.80 -12.21
C GLU A 171 -48.51 20.32 -12.38
N ALA A 172 -47.73 20.68 -13.39
CA ALA A 172 -48.07 21.23 -14.72
C ALA A 172 -48.56 22.71 -14.82
N GLY A 173 -48.13 23.37 -15.87
CA GLY A 173 -48.75 24.57 -16.48
C GLY A 173 -47.69 25.49 -17.09
N GLN A 174 -47.35 25.42 -18.31
CA GLN A 174 -48.00 25.82 -19.59
C GLN A 174 -48.14 27.35 -19.80
N GLU A 175 -47.46 27.78 -20.86
CA GLU A 175 -47.87 28.69 -21.95
C GLU A 175 -48.31 30.15 -21.67
N GLY A 176 -47.77 31.00 -22.55
CA GLY A 176 -48.29 32.34 -22.80
C GLY A 176 -47.73 32.97 -24.06
N ASN A 177 -48.39 32.72 -25.13
CA ASN A 177 -48.26 33.32 -26.46
C ASN A 177 -48.96 34.69 -26.51
N SER A 178 -48.44 35.70 -27.20
CA SER A 178 -49.31 36.66 -27.86
C SER A 178 -48.65 37.46 -28.99
N THR A 179 -49.24 37.33 -30.06
CA THR A 179 -49.42 37.98 -31.35
C THR A 179 -49.69 39.47 -31.33
N GLY A 180 -49.44 40.14 -32.49
CA GLY A 180 -49.99 41.46 -32.92
C GLY A 180 -49.17 42.05 -34.06
N GLU A 181 -49.50 41.80 -35.23
CA GLU A 181 -50.08 42.43 -36.43
C GLU A 181 -49.77 43.95 -36.57
N SER A 182 -49.27 44.33 -37.66
CA SER A 182 -49.56 44.59 -39.06
C SER A 182 -49.40 46.10 -39.38
N SER A 183 -48.88 46.50 -40.48
CA SER A 183 -49.44 46.97 -41.73
C SER A 183 -48.51 47.90 -42.54
N ASP A 184 -48.42 47.53 -43.81
CA ASP A 184 -48.36 48.32 -45.06
C ASP A 184 -47.55 49.62 -45.18
N THR A 185 -46.68 49.76 -46.16
CA THR A 185 -46.99 50.39 -47.49
C THR A 185 -45.74 50.47 -48.41
N GLN A 186 -45.98 50.11 -49.66
CA GLN A 186 -45.24 50.18 -50.91
C GLN A 186 -44.27 51.33 -51.11
N ASN A 187 -43.11 51.13 -51.77
CA ASN A 187 -42.79 51.47 -53.17
C ASN A 187 -41.25 51.43 -53.41
N GLN A 188 -40.92 50.92 -54.59
CA GLN A 188 -39.58 50.71 -55.23
C GLN A 188 -38.81 52.03 -55.49
N PRO A 189 -37.45 51.96 -55.87
CA PRO A 189 -36.99 51.24 -57.03
C PRO A 189 -35.56 50.62 -56.97
N GLU A 190 -35.31 49.83 -57.95
CA GLU A 190 -34.25 48.86 -58.33
C GLU A 190 -32.82 49.42 -58.55
N GLN A 191 -32.20 50.23 -57.76
CA GLN A 191 -30.79 50.59 -57.98
C GLN A 191 -29.84 50.41 -56.76
N GLU A 192 -30.35 50.02 -55.59
CA GLU A 192 -29.50 49.73 -54.42
C GLU A 192 -29.14 48.23 -54.22
N ALA A 193 -29.73 47.32 -54.99
CA ALA A 193 -29.58 45.86 -54.80
C ALA A 193 -28.19 45.31 -55.21
N THR A 194 -27.40 46.01 -56.06
CA THR A 194 -26.12 45.54 -56.55
C THR A 194 -24.93 45.93 -55.65
N GLN A 195 -25.04 47.01 -54.87
CA GLN A 195 -23.98 47.36 -53.89
C GLN A 195 -24.13 46.65 -52.57
N ALA A 196 -25.37 46.42 -52.09
CA ALA A 196 -25.62 45.64 -50.87
C ALA A 196 -25.23 44.15 -51.00
N ALA A 197 -25.42 43.55 -52.19
CA ALA A 197 -24.98 42.18 -52.44
C ALA A 197 -23.45 41.99 -52.46
N ALA A 198 -22.70 43.03 -52.94
CA ALA A 198 -21.24 43.00 -52.93
C ALA A 198 -20.65 43.24 -51.53
N GLU A 199 -21.29 44.07 -50.70
CA GLU A 199 -20.90 44.29 -49.31
C GLU A 199 -21.23 43.07 -48.42
N ASP A 200 -22.36 42.38 -48.62
CA ASP A 200 -22.71 41.15 -47.91
C ASP A 200 -21.80 39.97 -48.26
N VAL A 201 -21.37 39.82 -49.52
CA VAL A 201 -20.39 38.77 -49.90
C VAL A 201 -19.04 39.05 -49.27
N ASN A 202 -18.58 40.29 -49.19
CA ASN A 202 -17.32 40.66 -48.53
C ASN A 202 -17.39 40.56 -46.99
N ARG A 203 -18.56 40.62 -46.39
CA ARG A 203 -18.80 40.45 -44.94
C ARG A 203 -18.99 38.98 -44.55
N VAL A 204 -19.63 38.17 -45.38
CA VAL A 204 -19.90 36.77 -45.15
C VAL A 204 -18.64 35.90 -45.35
N MET A 205 -17.77 36.22 -46.32
CA MET A 205 -16.53 35.44 -46.57
C MET A 205 -15.55 35.46 -45.41
N PRO A 206 -15.25 36.57 -44.72
CA PRO A 206 -14.38 36.56 -43.53
C PRO A 206 -15.02 35.83 -42.34
N GLN A 207 -16.36 35.93 -42.15
CA GLN A 207 -17.09 35.23 -41.11
C GLN A 207 -17.13 33.69 -41.35
N ALA A 208 -17.35 33.26 -42.59
CA ALA A 208 -17.32 31.84 -42.96
C ALA A 208 -15.90 31.26 -42.83
N ALA A 209 -14.86 32.03 -43.20
CA ALA A 209 -13.47 31.65 -43.01
C ALA A 209 -13.07 31.59 -41.53
N ALA A 210 -13.53 32.51 -40.72
CA ALA A 210 -13.33 32.52 -39.26
C ALA A 210 -14.09 31.37 -38.58
N ALA A 211 -15.32 31.03 -39.00
CA ALA A 211 -16.07 29.90 -38.52
C ALA A 211 -15.42 28.58 -38.92
N GLY A 212 -14.94 28.45 -40.16
CA GLY A 212 -14.15 27.29 -40.63
C GLY A 212 -12.87 27.08 -39.84
N ALA A 213 -12.10 28.18 -39.58
CA ALA A 213 -10.90 28.12 -38.76
C ALA A 213 -11.21 27.71 -37.29
N GLY A 214 -12.36 28.14 -36.75
CA GLY A 214 -12.84 27.74 -35.43
C GLY A 214 -13.17 26.24 -35.34
N ILE A 215 -13.77 25.67 -36.39
CA ILE A 215 -14.06 24.23 -36.50
C ILE A 215 -12.75 23.42 -36.56
N ILE A 216 -11.81 23.84 -37.43
CA ILE A 216 -10.50 23.17 -37.57
C ILE A 216 -9.73 23.21 -36.24
N ARG A 217 -9.69 24.35 -35.53
CA ARG A 217 -9.01 24.45 -34.23
C ARG A 217 -9.65 23.54 -33.17
N ARG A 218 -10.99 23.41 -33.13
CA ARG A 218 -11.69 22.49 -32.23
C ARG A 218 -11.34 21.04 -32.56
N GLN A 219 -11.29 20.68 -33.83
CA GLN A 219 -10.94 19.34 -34.28
C GLN A 219 -9.50 18.97 -33.91
N ILE A 220 -8.52 19.86 -34.19
CA ILE A 220 -7.12 19.65 -33.81
C ILE A 220 -6.98 19.48 -32.28
N ARG A 221 -7.71 20.26 -31.49
CA ARG A 221 -7.70 20.15 -30.03
C ARG A 221 -8.30 18.81 -29.57
N HIS A 222 -9.40 18.37 -30.18
CA HIS A 222 -10.00 17.06 -29.93
C HIS A 222 -9.03 15.95 -30.25
N GLU A 223 -8.46 15.91 -31.46
CA GLU A 223 -7.52 14.89 -31.89
C GLU A 223 -6.26 14.85 -30.98
N LYS A 224 -5.74 16.01 -30.59
CA LYS A 224 -4.63 16.10 -29.63
C LYS A 224 -5.02 15.49 -28.27
N LYS A 225 -6.21 15.79 -27.73
CA LYS A 225 -6.71 15.23 -26.48
C LYS A 225 -6.83 13.70 -26.56
N VAL A 226 -7.48 13.19 -27.61
CA VAL A 226 -7.65 11.74 -27.83
C VAL A 226 -6.29 11.02 -27.91
N LEU A 227 -5.32 11.59 -28.65
CA LEU A 227 -3.98 11.01 -28.74
C LEU A 227 -3.22 11.03 -27.41
N THR A 228 -3.39 12.09 -26.64
CA THR A 228 -2.79 12.20 -25.29
C THR A 228 -3.36 11.14 -24.38
N THR A 229 -4.71 11.02 -24.27
CA THR A 229 -5.36 10.00 -23.46
C THR A 229 -4.99 8.57 -23.89
N ALA A 230 -4.87 8.31 -25.20
CA ALA A 230 -4.40 7.00 -25.68
C ALA A 230 -2.95 6.70 -25.25
N LYS A 231 -2.08 7.71 -25.23
CA LYS A 231 -0.70 7.55 -24.74
C LYS A 231 -0.63 7.33 -23.24
N GLU A 232 -1.47 8.00 -22.47
CA GLU A 232 -1.59 7.79 -21.01
C GLU A 232 -2.03 6.36 -20.71
N LYS A 233 -3.08 5.86 -21.38
CA LYS A 233 -3.50 4.46 -21.29
C LYS A 233 -2.38 3.48 -21.63
N ALA A 234 -1.66 3.71 -22.74
CA ALA A 234 -0.56 2.86 -23.15
C ALA A 234 0.65 2.95 -22.20
N ALA A 235 0.88 4.08 -21.54
CA ALA A 235 1.90 4.22 -20.51
C ALA A 235 1.58 3.35 -19.28
N GLN A 236 0.30 3.16 -19.00
CA GLN A 236 -0.23 2.27 -17.94
C GLN A 236 -0.53 0.86 -18.46
N TYR A 237 0.06 0.44 -19.58
CA TYR A 237 -0.08 -0.88 -20.20
C TYR A 237 -1.46 -1.22 -20.76
N ASP A 238 -2.45 -0.33 -20.70
CA ASP A 238 -3.77 -0.50 -21.33
C ASP A 238 -3.66 -0.29 -22.87
N TYR A 239 -2.91 -1.17 -23.53
CA TYR A 239 -2.72 -1.10 -25.00
C TYR A 239 -4.02 -1.31 -25.75
N ASP A 240 -4.90 -2.19 -25.29
CA ASP A 240 -6.18 -2.47 -25.93
C ASP A 240 -7.13 -1.28 -25.83
N GLY A 241 -7.24 -0.66 -24.68
CA GLY A 241 -8.00 0.56 -24.49
C GLY A 241 -7.44 1.73 -25.31
N ALA A 242 -6.11 1.88 -25.35
CA ALA A 242 -5.45 2.91 -26.15
C ALA A 242 -5.70 2.73 -27.66
N ILE A 243 -5.54 1.52 -28.17
CA ILE A 243 -5.80 1.16 -29.57
C ILE A 243 -7.29 1.37 -29.91
N SER A 244 -8.19 0.84 -29.08
CA SER A 244 -9.64 0.98 -29.26
C SER A 244 -10.08 2.45 -29.28
N LEU A 245 -9.54 3.27 -28.37
CA LEU A 245 -9.85 4.71 -28.31
C LEU A 245 -9.49 5.42 -29.60
N LEU A 246 -8.30 5.16 -30.16
CA LEU A 246 -7.84 5.78 -31.41
C LEU A 246 -8.63 5.27 -32.61
N GLN A 247 -8.89 3.95 -32.70
CA GLN A 247 -9.58 3.34 -33.84
C GLN A 247 -11.06 3.71 -33.92
N LYS A 248 -11.72 3.95 -32.77
CA LYS A 248 -13.11 4.39 -32.72
C LYS A 248 -13.30 5.86 -33.06
N ASP A 249 -12.23 6.67 -33.03
CA ASP A 249 -12.32 8.08 -33.38
C ASP A 249 -12.48 8.29 -34.88
N ASN A 250 -13.38 9.18 -35.27
CA ASN A 250 -13.67 9.48 -36.68
C ASN A 250 -12.44 10.04 -37.44
N ALA A 251 -11.44 10.53 -36.74
CA ALA A 251 -10.19 11.01 -37.33
C ALA A 251 -9.25 9.88 -37.72
N TYR A 252 -9.41 8.64 -37.23
CA TYR A 252 -8.46 7.55 -37.39
C TYR A 252 -8.04 7.33 -38.84
N VAL A 253 -9.01 7.29 -39.77
CA VAL A 253 -8.74 7.02 -41.20
C VAL A 253 -7.84 8.06 -41.85
N ARG A 254 -7.91 9.33 -41.40
CA ARG A 254 -7.16 10.45 -41.98
C ARG A 254 -5.96 10.90 -41.13
N ASN A 255 -5.91 10.53 -39.84
CA ASN A 255 -4.89 10.97 -38.91
C ASN A 255 -3.74 9.96 -38.83
N VAL A 256 -2.64 10.25 -39.52
CA VAL A 256 -1.44 9.39 -39.55
C VAL A 256 -0.83 9.22 -38.16
N HIS A 257 -0.96 10.19 -37.25
CA HIS A 257 -0.45 10.07 -35.89
C HIS A 257 -1.22 9.03 -35.08
N PHE A 258 -2.54 8.90 -35.28
CA PHE A 258 -3.36 7.86 -34.67
C PHE A 258 -2.94 6.47 -35.19
N GLN A 259 -2.79 6.32 -36.51
CA GLN A 259 -2.37 5.08 -37.15
C GLN A 259 -0.98 4.62 -36.67
N ASN A 260 -0.03 5.55 -36.61
CA ASN A 260 1.33 5.26 -36.12
C ASN A 260 1.33 4.89 -34.63
N ALA A 261 0.51 5.54 -33.81
CA ALA A 261 0.37 5.22 -32.38
C ALA A 261 -0.22 3.81 -32.19
N VAL A 262 -1.28 3.46 -32.92
CA VAL A 262 -1.87 2.10 -32.90
C VAL A 262 -0.83 1.05 -33.28
N GLN A 263 -0.07 1.25 -34.37
CA GLN A 263 0.99 0.32 -34.75
C GLN A 263 2.07 0.17 -33.68
N LYS A 264 2.47 1.28 -33.04
CA LYS A 264 3.46 1.27 -31.94
C LYS A 264 2.91 0.50 -30.74
N PHE A 265 1.66 0.77 -30.32
CA PHE A 265 1.04 0.11 -29.17
C PHE A 265 0.88 -1.39 -29.41
N GLN A 266 0.40 -1.78 -30.61
CA GLN A 266 0.28 -3.18 -30.99
C GLN A 266 1.64 -3.89 -30.94
N LYS A 267 2.67 -3.30 -31.56
CA LYS A 267 4.03 -3.86 -31.55
C LYS A 267 4.62 -4.00 -30.15
N THR A 268 4.24 -3.11 -29.22
CA THR A 268 4.69 -3.20 -27.81
C THR A 268 3.93 -4.29 -27.10
N LYS A 269 2.59 -4.34 -27.26
CA LYS A 269 1.71 -5.41 -26.71
C LYS A 269 2.18 -6.80 -27.12
N ASP A 270 2.50 -7.00 -28.42
CA ASP A 270 2.95 -8.28 -28.97
C ASP A 270 4.27 -8.79 -28.34
N LYS A 271 5.00 -7.95 -27.61
CA LYS A 271 6.25 -8.28 -26.94
C LYS A 271 6.09 -8.43 -25.43
N CYS A 272 4.89 -8.20 -24.91
CA CYS A 272 4.63 -8.37 -23.49
C CYS A 272 4.73 -9.85 -23.11
N VAL A 273 5.14 -10.08 -21.88
CA VAL A 273 5.25 -11.39 -21.23
C VAL A 273 4.01 -11.58 -20.35
N ALA A 274 3.44 -12.76 -20.41
CA ALA A 274 2.32 -13.14 -19.55
C ALA A 274 2.82 -13.47 -18.14
N TRP A 275 2.11 -13.00 -17.12
CA TRP A 275 2.29 -13.31 -15.72
C TRP A 275 1.03 -13.99 -15.19
N SER A 276 1.21 -15.12 -14.51
CA SER A 276 0.11 -15.78 -13.80
C SER A 276 0.02 -15.27 -12.36
N PRO A 277 -1.14 -15.40 -11.69
CA PRO A 277 -1.32 -14.95 -10.30
C PRO A 277 -0.28 -15.52 -9.33
N GLU A 278 0.15 -16.77 -9.53
CA GLU A 278 1.13 -17.47 -8.69
C GLU A 278 2.55 -16.89 -8.79
N GLN A 279 2.78 -15.95 -9.69
CA GLN A 279 4.04 -15.25 -9.87
C GLN A 279 4.01 -13.82 -9.33
N VAL A 280 2.90 -13.41 -8.71
CA VAL A 280 2.67 -12.06 -8.20
C VAL A 280 2.80 -12.06 -6.68
N THR A 281 3.60 -11.15 -6.15
CA THR A 281 3.71 -10.96 -4.70
C THR A 281 2.75 -9.89 -4.23
N HIS A 282 2.26 -10.02 -3.00
CA HIS A 282 1.45 -9.01 -2.33
C HIS A 282 2.21 -8.48 -1.11
N ILE A 283 2.42 -7.18 -1.03
CA ILE A 283 3.06 -6.53 0.11
C ILE A 283 2.08 -5.58 0.78
N PHE A 284 2.27 -5.36 2.09
CA PHE A 284 1.42 -4.42 2.81
C PHE A 284 2.20 -3.58 3.82
N TYR A 285 1.60 -2.43 4.13
CA TYR A 285 2.02 -1.47 5.14
C TYR A 285 0.86 -1.15 6.08
N HIS A 286 1.16 -0.63 7.26
CA HIS A 286 0.23 0.16 8.08
C HIS A 286 0.43 1.65 7.78
N SER A 287 -0.25 2.54 8.51
CA SER A 287 -0.01 3.98 8.42
C SER A 287 1.45 4.33 8.67
N LEU A 288 1.97 5.34 7.96
CA LEU A 288 3.39 5.67 8.00
C LEU A 288 3.72 6.58 9.19
N ILE A 289 4.89 6.36 9.77
CA ILE A 289 5.49 7.27 10.74
C ILE A 289 6.10 8.45 9.99
N VAL A 290 5.52 9.63 10.18
CA VAL A 290 5.99 10.91 9.60
C VAL A 290 7.10 11.51 10.45
N ASP A 291 6.89 11.56 11.79
CA ASP A 291 7.84 12.08 12.76
C ASP A 291 8.30 10.99 13.71
N THR A 292 9.50 10.50 13.44
CA THR A 292 10.12 9.42 14.23
C THR A 292 10.48 9.84 15.66
N SER A 293 10.60 11.13 15.95
CA SER A 293 10.88 11.61 17.32
C SER A 293 9.66 11.51 18.23
N LYS A 294 8.45 11.54 17.65
CA LYS A 294 7.18 11.35 18.37
C LYS A 294 6.82 9.87 18.48
N ALA A 295 6.96 9.12 17.39
CA ALA A 295 6.65 7.70 17.40
C ALA A 295 7.62 6.85 18.23
N PHE A 296 8.86 7.31 18.39
CA PHE A 296 9.91 6.61 19.11
C PHE A 296 10.40 7.41 20.34
N ASP A 297 9.48 8.02 21.08
CA ASP A 297 9.74 8.85 22.25
C ASP A 297 10.03 8.04 23.52
N GLY A 298 9.84 6.73 23.49
CA GLY A 298 10.11 5.79 24.59
C GLY A 298 8.89 5.51 25.46
N ASP A 299 7.70 5.91 25.03
CA ASP A 299 6.45 5.52 25.68
C ASP A 299 6.09 4.03 25.42
N TYR A 300 4.99 3.55 25.97
CA TYR A 300 4.56 2.14 25.85
C TYR A 300 4.17 1.73 24.41
N LYS A 301 3.93 2.68 23.49
CA LYS A 301 3.57 2.43 22.08
C LYS A 301 4.79 2.33 21.18
N THR A 302 5.92 2.92 21.58
CA THR A 302 7.18 2.94 20.82
C THR A 302 7.58 1.57 20.29
N ASP A 303 7.50 0.53 21.13
CA ASP A 303 7.87 -0.84 20.76
C ASP A 303 6.97 -1.38 19.64
N GLY A 304 5.66 -1.18 19.76
CA GLY A 304 4.67 -1.59 18.76
C GLY A 304 4.89 -0.86 17.42
N TYR A 305 5.05 0.45 17.45
CA TYR A 305 5.33 1.24 16.24
C TYR A 305 6.63 0.81 15.56
N ASN A 306 7.67 0.53 16.35
CA ASN A 306 8.94 0.06 15.83
C ASN A 306 8.86 -1.34 15.21
N GLN A 307 7.95 -2.18 15.68
CA GLN A 307 7.71 -3.52 15.13
C GLN A 307 6.91 -3.47 13.83
N VAL A 308 5.71 -2.87 13.86
CA VAL A 308 4.72 -3.09 12.81
C VAL A 308 4.58 -1.95 11.78
N MET A 309 5.18 -0.78 12.04
CA MET A 309 5.06 0.37 11.14
C MET A 309 6.34 0.63 10.34
N THR A 310 6.16 1.36 9.24
CA THR A 310 7.23 1.83 8.34
C THR A 310 7.34 3.35 8.45
N THR A 311 8.55 3.91 8.45
CA THR A 311 8.70 5.37 8.38
C THR A 311 8.46 5.87 6.95
N MET A 312 7.97 7.09 6.82
CA MET A 312 7.78 7.73 5.51
C MET A 312 9.10 7.78 4.70
N THR A 313 10.23 7.93 5.38
CA THR A 313 11.56 7.88 4.76
C THR A 313 11.86 6.50 4.16
N GLU A 314 11.55 5.42 4.88
CA GLU A 314 11.71 4.06 4.41
C GLU A 314 10.79 3.77 3.23
N PHE A 315 9.51 4.13 3.36
CA PHE A 315 8.50 3.93 2.33
C PHE A 315 8.90 4.59 1.00
N ASN A 316 9.31 5.85 1.03
CA ASN A 316 9.74 6.58 -0.18
C ASN A 316 10.95 5.91 -0.85
N LYS A 317 11.94 5.46 -0.08
CA LYS A 317 13.10 4.74 -0.61
C LYS A 317 12.72 3.39 -1.20
N ILE A 318 11.86 2.63 -0.51
CA ILE A 318 11.38 1.32 -0.96
C ILE A 318 10.61 1.46 -2.27
N THR A 319 9.69 2.42 -2.35
CA THR A 319 8.90 2.70 -3.55
C THR A 319 9.79 3.03 -4.75
N GLN A 320 10.79 3.92 -4.57
CA GLN A 320 11.74 4.25 -5.63
C GLN A 320 12.57 3.03 -6.07
N ILE A 321 13.10 2.25 -5.13
CA ILE A 321 13.90 1.04 -5.45
C ILE A 321 13.05 0.01 -6.19
N MET A 322 11.82 -0.21 -5.78
CA MET A 322 10.92 -1.14 -6.46
C MET A 322 10.61 -0.67 -7.89
N TYR A 323 10.34 0.62 -8.08
CA TYR A 323 10.17 1.20 -9.42
C TYR A 323 11.42 1.00 -10.30
N ASP A 324 12.62 1.31 -9.78
CA ASP A 324 13.88 1.16 -10.50
C ASP A 324 14.17 -0.31 -10.86
N LYS A 325 13.72 -1.26 -10.04
CA LYS A 325 13.76 -2.71 -10.32
C LYS A 325 12.68 -3.15 -11.33
N GLY A 326 11.78 -2.26 -11.75
CA GLY A 326 10.74 -2.53 -12.72
C GLY A 326 9.47 -3.15 -12.14
N TYR A 327 9.21 -3.03 -10.84
CA TYR A 327 7.94 -3.44 -10.27
C TYR A 327 6.80 -2.55 -10.77
N VAL A 328 5.60 -3.13 -10.93
CA VAL A 328 4.38 -2.49 -11.42
C VAL A 328 3.22 -2.92 -10.54
N MET A 329 2.50 -1.95 -9.96
CA MET A 329 1.31 -2.24 -9.15
C MET A 329 0.18 -2.78 -10.01
N VAL A 330 -0.48 -3.84 -9.51
CA VAL A 330 -1.66 -4.46 -10.09
C VAL A 330 -2.73 -4.63 -9.00
N ASN A 331 -3.99 -4.78 -9.40
CA ASN A 331 -5.10 -5.04 -8.49
C ASN A 331 -5.38 -6.55 -8.39
N LEU A 332 -6.05 -7.00 -7.32
CA LEU A 332 -6.53 -8.40 -7.21
C LEU A 332 -7.47 -8.76 -8.37
N TYR A 333 -8.27 -7.81 -8.85
CA TYR A 333 -9.17 -8.01 -9.99
C TYR A 333 -8.45 -8.18 -11.34
N ASP A 334 -7.15 -7.84 -11.42
CA ASP A 334 -6.30 -8.15 -12.58
C ASP A 334 -5.80 -9.60 -12.53
N LEU A 335 -5.76 -10.21 -11.33
CA LEU A 335 -5.27 -11.57 -11.10
C LEU A 335 -6.35 -12.63 -11.26
N ALA A 336 -7.58 -12.32 -10.86
CA ALA A 336 -8.71 -13.24 -10.94
C ALA A 336 -10.03 -12.49 -11.12
N GLY A 337 -11.09 -13.21 -11.40
CA GLY A 337 -12.45 -12.68 -11.48
C GLY A 337 -13.47 -13.77 -11.76
N LEU A 338 -14.72 -13.46 -11.48
CA LEU A 338 -15.83 -14.36 -11.73
C LEU A 338 -16.09 -14.46 -13.24
N ASP A 339 -16.29 -15.68 -13.75
CA ASP A 339 -16.78 -15.95 -15.11
C ASP A 339 -18.30 -15.76 -15.21
N GLU A 340 -18.86 -16.01 -16.39
CA GLU A 340 -20.30 -15.88 -16.66
C GLU A 340 -21.17 -16.85 -15.82
N ASP A 341 -20.58 -17.94 -15.32
CA ASP A 341 -21.22 -18.90 -14.42
C ASP A 341 -21.04 -18.55 -12.94
N GLY A 342 -20.39 -17.43 -12.61
CA GLY A 342 -20.09 -16.99 -11.25
C GLY A 342 -18.95 -17.76 -10.58
N ARG A 343 -18.09 -18.42 -11.36
CA ARG A 343 -16.93 -19.14 -10.84
C ARG A 343 -15.68 -18.29 -10.92
N MET A 344 -14.87 -18.30 -9.87
CA MET A 344 -13.60 -17.57 -9.84
C MET A 344 -12.59 -18.22 -10.81
N LYS A 345 -12.00 -17.41 -11.66
CA LYS A 345 -11.01 -17.82 -12.66
C LYS A 345 -9.78 -16.93 -12.64
N ALA A 346 -8.62 -17.56 -12.79
CA ALA A 346 -7.36 -16.85 -12.96
C ALA A 346 -7.36 -15.99 -14.23
N LYS A 347 -6.78 -14.80 -14.14
CA LYS A 347 -6.48 -13.91 -15.26
C LYS A 347 -4.97 -13.82 -15.46
N GLN A 348 -4.55 -13.41 -16.64
CA GLN A 348 -3.14 -13.17 -16.94
C GLN A 348 -2.89 -11.68 -17.11
N ILE A 349 -1.80 -11.20 -16.51
CA ILE A 349 -1.28 -9.85 -16.68
C ILE A 349 -0.22 -9.86 -17.78
N TYR A 350 -0.25 -8.88 -18.66
CA TYR A 350 0.72 -8.75 -19.75
C TYR A 350 1.56 -7.51 -19.56
N LEU A 351 2.85 -7.68 -19.28
CA LEU A 351 3.82 -6.59 -19.07
C LEU A 351 5.01 -6.70 -20.02
N PRO A 352 5.65 -5.59 -20.39
CA PRO A 352 6.90 -5.61 -21.12
C PRO A 352 7.97 -6.41 -20.35
N LYS A 353 8.90 -7.01 -21.10
CA LYS A 353 10.02 -7.73 -20.49
C LYS A 353 10.82 -6.81 -19.56
N GLY A 354 11.09 -7.28 -18.35
CA GLY A 354 11.80 -6.53 -17.30
C GLY A 354 10.86 -5.79 -16.34
N LYS A 355 9.55 -5.86 -16.54
CA LYS A 355 8.56 -5.39 -15.57
C LYS A 355 8.00 -6.59 -14.78
N THR A 356 7.74 -6.42 -13.48
CA THR A 356 7.31 -7.46 -12.54
C THR A 356 6.06 -6.98 -11.79
N PRO A 357 4.92 -7.69 -11.86
CA PRO A 357 3.71 -7.25 -11.16
C PRO A 357 3.79 -7.52 -9.65
N PHE A 358 3.20 -6.63 -8.85
CA PHE A 358 2.98 -6.81 -7.42
C PHE A 358 1.66 -6.17 -6.98
N VAL A 359 1.08 -6.66 -5.90
CA VAL A 359 -0.09 -6.05 -5.24
C VAL A 359 0.39 -5.27 -4.03
N LEU A 360 -0.19 -4.09 -3.81
CA LEU A 360 0.01 -3.24 -2.65
C LEU A 360 -1.26 -3.20 -1.80
N SER A 361 -1.16 -3.31 -0.48
CA SER A 361 -2.25 -2.94 0.43
C SER A 361 -1.75 -2.11 1.61
N GLN A 362 -2.68 -1.39 2.24
CA GLN A 362 -2.45 -0.66 3.47
C GLN A 362 -3.53 -1.05 4.47
N ASP A 363 -3.12 -1.50 5.65
CA ASP A 363 -4.02 -1.93 6.71
C ASP A 363 -4.30 -0.78 7.69
N ASP A 364 -5.45 -0.84 8.38
CA ASP A 364 -5.82 0.06 9.48
C ASP A 364 -5.90 1.55 9.13
N VAL A 365 -6.36 1.91 7.92
CA VAL A 365 -6.48 3.32 7.51
C VAL A 365 -7.71 3.97 8.16
N CYS A 366 -7.73 3.93 9.49
CA CYS A 366 -8.75 4.53 10.34
C CYS A 366 -8.21 5.73 11.11
N TYR A 367 -6.88 5.82 11.26
CA TYR A 367 -6.19 6.82 12.07
C TYR A 367 -6.80 6.86 13.48
N TYR A 368 -6.44 5.84 14.28
CA TYR A 368 -7.00 5.61 15.61
C TYR A 368 -6.65 6.73 16.59
N HIS A 369 -7.52 7.03 17.55
CA HIS A 369 -7.24 7.99 18.61
C HIS A 369 -5.99 7.65 19.41
N SER A 370 -5.67 6.36 19.55
CA SER A 370 -4.43 5.91 20.19
C SER A 370 -3.15 6.37 19.47
N GLN A 371 -3.26 6.83 18.23
CA GLN A 371 -2.14 7.33 17.42
C GLN A 371 -2.04 8.86 17.40
N ASP A 372 -3.01 9.55 18.01
CA ASP A 372 -3.03 11.02 18.04
C ASP A 372 -1.80 11.55 18.79
N GLY A 373 -1.03 12.42 18.11
CA GLY A 373 0.18 13.01 18.67
C GLY A 373 1.47 12.22 18.45
N ASP A 374 1.41 10.98 17.96
CA ASP A 374 2.56 10.08 17.81
C ASP A 374 3.28 10.22 16.45
N GLY A 375 3.13 11.36 15.78
CA GLY A 375 3.84 11.62 14.54
C GLY A 375 3.30 10.85 13.33
N ILE A 376 2.00 10.53 13.34
CA ILE A 376 1.25 9.84 12.29
C ILE A 376 0.21 10.83 11.74
N ALA A 377 -0.18 10.69 10.46
CA ALA A 377 -1.28 11.46 9.88
C ALA A 377 -2.60 11.19 10.63
N THR A 378 -3.52 12.14 10.61
CA THR A 378 -4.77 12.04 11.38
C THR A 378 -6.01 11.77 10.53
N ARG A 379 -5.96 12.13 9.23
CA ARG A 379 -7.12 12.03 8.36
C ARG A 379 -6.70 12.12 6.89
N LEU A 380 -7.45 11.47 6.01
CA LEU A 380 -7.43 11.75 4.57
C LEU A 380 -8.46 12.82 4.22
N VAL A 381 -8.10 13.74 3.34
CA VAL A 381 -8.96 14.83 2.87
C VAL A 381 -8.85 14.99 1.35
N VAL A 382 -9.83 15.65 0.74
CA VAL A 382 -9.76 16.06 -0.67
C VAL A 382 -9.48 17.54 -0.71
N ASP A 383 -8.34 17.93 -1.27
CA ASP A 383 -7.92 19.32 -1.42
C ASP A 383 -8.75 20.10 -2.47
N ASP A 384 -8.45 21.40 -2.64
CA ASP A 384 -9.15 22.27 -3.58
C ASP A 384 -8.92 21.88 -5.06
N GLU A 385 -7.89 21.08 -5.34
CA GLU A 385 -7.57 20.56 -6.68
C GLU A 385 -8.26 19.20 -6.94
N GLY A 386 -8.98 18.67 -5.94
CA GLY A 386 -9.67 17.39 -5.99
C GLY A 386 -8.75 16.19 -5.73
N LYS A 387 -7.54 16.42 -5.20
CA LYS A 387 -6.56 15.39 -4.87
C LYS A 387 -6.72 14.91 -3.44
N VAL A 388 -6.45 13.62 -3.23
CA VAL A 388 -6.44 13.05 -1.89
C VAL A 388 -5.13 13.39 -1.20
N ARG A 389 -5.22 13.95 0.01
CA ARG A 389 -4.11 14.36 0.86
C ARG A 389 -4.32 13.89 2.29
N ASN A 390 -3.32 14.08 3.16
CA ASN A 390 -3.48 13.88 4.59
C ASN A 390 -3.53 15.21 5.35
N GLU A 391 -4.27 15.22 6.45
CA GLU A 391 -4.06 16.14 7.56
C GLU A 391 -2.98 15.61 8.48
N TYR A 392 -2.10 16.51 8.94
CA TYR A 392 -1.07 16.23 9.93
C TYR A 392 -1.02 17.37 10.96
N VAL A 393 -1.02 17.00 12.26
CA VAL A 393 -0.97 17.96 13.35
C VAL A 393 0.49 18.22 13.74
N GLN A 394 0.90 19.50 13.63
CA GLN A 394 2.26 19.95 13.96
C GLN A 394 2.43 20.17 15.48
N ASP A 395 3.67 20.43 15.94
CA ASP A 395 4.00 20.61 17.36
C ASP A 395 3.29 21.82 18.00
N ASP A 396 2.96 22.84 17.21
CA ASP A 396 2.22 24.01 17.67
C ASP A 396 0.69 23.81 17.68
N GLY A 397 0.22 22.59 17.37
CA GLY A 397 -1.19 22.25 17.28
C GLY A 397 -1.87 22.68 15.97
N SER A 398 -1.15 23.30 15.04
CA SER A 398 -1.71 23.61 13.72
C SER A 398 -1.82 22.38 12.85
N THR A 399 -2.88 22.31 12.03
CA THR A 399 -3.06 21.24 11.05
C THR A 399 -2.56 21.71 9.68
N VAL A 400 -1.75 20.88 9.05
CA VAL A 400 -1.28 21.07 7.66
C VAL A 400 -1.80 19.96 6.77
N VAL A 401 -1.99 20.28 5.48
CA VAL A 401 -2.43 19.31 4.47
C VAL A 401 -1.26 19.01 3.54
N GLY A 402 -1.01 17.72 3.30
CA GLY A 402 0.11 17.27 2.47
C GLY A 402 0.13 15.75 2.24
N ASP A 403 1.27 15.25 1.79
CA ASP A 403 1.48 13.83 1.47
C ASP A 403 2.22 13.16 2.65
N TYR A 404 1.48 12.59 3.58
CA TYR A 404 2.03 12.06 4.83
C TYR A 404 1.79 10.56 5.05
N ASP A 405 1.07 9.88 4.13
CA ASP A 405 0.81 8.45 4.23
C ASP A 405 0.82 7.79 2.84
N VAL A 406 0.67 6.47 2.79
CA VAL A 406 0.77 5.62 1.59
C VAL A 406 -0.08 6.16 0.44
N VAL A 407 -1.34 6.52 0.68
CA VAL A 407 -2.29 6.91 -0.37
C VAL A 407 -1.81 8.13 -1.15
N PRO A 408 -1.60 9.34 -0.57
CA PRO A 408 -1.18 10.50 -1.35
C PRO A 408 0.26 10.39 -1.86
N LEU A 409 1.13 9.65 -1.17
CA LEU A 409 2.50 9.42 -1.65
C LEU A 409 2.53 8.58 -2.93
N ILE A 410 1.73 7.51 -2.99
CA ILE A 410 1.58 6.69 -4.20
C ILE A 410 0.87 7.48 -5.30
N ASP A 411 -0.15 8.26 -4.99
CA ASP A 411 -0.86 9.09 -5.96
C ASP A 411 0.12 10.02 -6.68
N ARG A 412 0.93 10.75 -5.92
CA ARG A 412 1.97 11.61 -6.48
C ARG A 412 3.02 10.83 -7.26
N PHE A 413 3.46 9.68 -6.74
CA PHE A 413 4.46 8.86 -7.41
C PHE A 413 3.96 8.35 -8.77
N VAL A 414 2.70 7.93 -8.87
CA VAL A 414 2.08 7.47 -10.11
C VAL A 414 1.82 8.65 -11.08
N GLU A 415 1.53 9.85 -10.60
CA GLU A 415 1.48 11.05 -11.46
C GLU A 415 2.82 11.31 -12.15
N GLU A 416 3.93 11.14 -11.43
CA GLU A 416 5.29 11.29 -11.97
C GLU A 416 5.71 10.08 -12.82
N HIS A 417 5.24 8.88 -12.46
CA HIS A 417 5.60 7.59 -13.05
C HIS A 417 4.36 6.76 -13.41
N PRO A 418 3.60 7.13 -14.46
CA PRO A 418 2.36 6.43 -14.81
C PRO A 418 2.53 4.93 -15.08
N ASP A 419 3.74 4.52 -15.50
CA ASP A 419 4.11 3.12 -15.73
C ASP A 419 4.40 2.32 -14.46
N PHE A 420 4.18 2.90 -13.27
CA PHE A 420 4.19 2.18 -12.01
C PHE A 420 2.84 1.51 -11.68
N ALA A 421 1.76 1.89 -12.38
CA ALA A 421 0.40 1.41 -12.15
C ALA A 421 -0.16 0.73 -13.42
N TYR A 422 -0.53 -0.55 -13.31
CA TYR A 422 -1.17 -1.31 -14.39
C TYR A 422 -2.60 -0.85 -14.57
N HIS A 423 -2.97 -0.37 -15.76
CA HIS A 423 -4.29 0.21 -16.07
C HIS A 423 -4.72 1.36 -15.15
N GLY A 424 -3.77 1.98 -14.44
CA GLY A 424 -4.04 3.00 -13.44
C GLY A 424 -4.49 2.45 -12.10
N HIS A 425 -4.52 1.12 -11.91
CA HIS A 425 -4.85 0.50 -10.63
C HIS A 425 -3.77 0.77 -9.60
N LYS A 426 -4.19 1.14 -8.40
CA LYS A 426 -3.33 1.38 -7.25
C LYS A 426 -3.52 0.30 -6.18
N GLY A 427 -3.21 0.61 -4.95
CA GLY A 427 -3.30 -0.34 -3.85
C GLY A 427 -4.73 -0.59 -3.35
N ILE A 428 -4.79 -1.42 -2.31
CA ILE A 428 -6.01 -1.78 -1.59
C ILE A 428 -5.90 -1.20 -0.19
N VAL A 429 -6.94 -0.48 0.26
CA VAL A 429 -7.02 0.09 1.61
C VAL A 429 -7.97 -0.76 2.43
N ALA A 430 -7.44 -1.42 3.47
CA ALA A 430 -8.20 -2.27 4.38
C ALA A 430 -8.68 -1.45 5.59
N LEU A 431 -9.99 -1.44 5.79
CA LEU A 431 -10.66 -0.61 6.78
C LEU A 431 -11.26 -1.45 7.90
N THR A 432 -11.04 -1.00 9.13
CA THR A 432 -11.91 -1.33 10.27
C THR A 432 -13.02 -0.29 10.39
N GLY A 433 -14.06 -0.56 11.18
CA GLY A 433 -15.21 0.35 11.28
C GLY A 433 -15.44 0.95 12.66
N TYR A 434 -15.03 0.24 13.73
CA TYR A 434 -15.38 0.56 15.10
C TYR A 434 -14.90 1.95 15.58
N ASN A 435 -13.91 2.53 14.93
CA ASN A 435 -13.41 3.88 15.23
C ASN A 435 -13.66 4.88 14.07
N GLY A 436 -14.45 4.46 13.09
CA GLY A 436 -14.66 5.19 11.84
C GLY A 436 -13.65 4.78 10.77
N ILE A 437 -13.65 5.49 9.63
CA ILE A 437 -12.81 5.20 8.47
C ILE A 437 -12.09 6.44 7.95
N LEU A 438 -10.89 6.27 7.39
CA LEU A 438 -10.12 7.33 6.71
C LEU A 438 -9.85 8.56 7.60
N GLY A 439 -9.91 8.41 8.94
CA GLY A 439 -9.76 9.49 9.92
C GLY A 439 -11.06 10.20 10.28
N TYR A 440 -12.19 9.84 9.66
CA TYR A 440 -13.52 10.33 10.00
C TYR A 440 -14.17 9.44 11.05
N ARG A 441 -14.86 10.02 12.01
CA ARG A 441 -15.49 9.31 13.14
C ARG A 441 -16.91 8.87 12.75
N THR A 442 -16.98 7.89 11.82
CA THR A 442 -18.22 7.48 11.13
C THR A 442 -19.03 6.43 11.88
N ASP A 443 -18.49 5.86 12.97
CA ASP A 443 -19.17 4.83 13.75
C ASP A 443 -20.35 5.41 14.55
N ILE A 444 -21.45 4.67 14.58
CA ILE A 444 -22.71 5.12 15.22
C ILE A 444 -22.55 5.39 16.72
N SER A 445 -21.58 4.76 17.39
CA SER A 445 -21.35 4.94 18.83
C SER A 445 -20.93 6.38 19.20
N TYR A 446 -20.35 7.13 18.27
CA TYR A 446 -20.05 8.56 18.50
C TYR A 446 -21.33 9.41 18.66
N GLN A 447 -22.42 9.03 17.98
CA GLN A 447 -23.70 9.70 18.07
C GLN A 447 -24.54 9.18 19.26
N THR A 448 -24.62 7.85 19.40
CA THR A 448 -25.48 7.22 20.42
C THR A 448 -24.90 7.32 21.83
N ARG A 449 -23.55 7.42 21.94
CA ARG A 449 -22.80 7.56 23.19
C ARG A 449 -23.22 6.53 24.25
N PRO A 450 -23.13 5.22 23.96
CA PRO A 450 -23.50 4.18 24.91
C PRO A 450 -22.69 4.29 26.21
N ASP A 451 -23.19 3.77 27.31
CA ASP A 451 -22.57 3.88 28.64
C ASP A 451 -21.15 3.29 28.68
N ASP A 452 -20.90 2.24 27.87
CA ASP A 452 -19.62 1.54 27.70
C ASP A 452 -18.71 2.14 26.61
N LEU A 453 -19.06 3.32 26.08
CA LEU A 453 -18.19 4.02 25.12
C LEU A 453 -16.79 4.17 25.71
N ASN A 454 -15.76 3.81 24.94
CA ASN A 454 -14.39 3.87 25.43
C ASN A 454 -13.94 5.31 25.74
N ASP A 455 -12.91 5.46 26.59
CA ASP A 455 -12.51 6.75 27.11
C ASP A 455 -11.88 7.64 26.04
N ASP A 456 -11.23 7.08 25.00
CA ASP A 456 -10.66 7.85 23.90
C ASP A 456 -11.76 8.52 23.07
N LYS A 457 -12.84 7.79 22.76
CA LYS A 457 -14.01 8.36 22.07
C LYS A 457 -14.69 9.43 22.93
N LYS A 458 -14.84 9.20 24.24
CA LYS A 458 -15.40 10.19 25.17
C LYS A 458 -14.57 11.49 25.17
N ALA A 459 -13.25 11.35 25.36
CA ALA A 459 -12.32 12.49 25.37
C ALA A 459 -12.35 13.26 24.04
N TRP A 460 -12.40 12.54 22.92
CA TRP A 460 -12.50 13.16 21.60
C TRP A 460 -13.82 13.94 21.45
N LEU A 461 -14.96 13.35 21.85
CA LEU A 461 -16.27 13.99 21.78
C LEU A 461 -16.37 15.23 22.68
N ASP A 462 -15.73 15.21 23.84
CA ASP A 462 -15.66 16.37 24.75
C ASP A 462 -14.86 17.53 24.13
N ALA A 463 -13.82 17.20 23.33
CA ALA A 463 -13.04 18.19 22.59
C ALA A 463 -13.75 18.68 21.30
N HIS A 464 -14.77 17.95 20.81
CA HIS A 464 -15.51 18.24 19.57
C HIS A 464 -17.03 18.34 19.84
N PRO A 465 -17.49 19.37 20.58
CA PRO A 465 -18.91 19.51 20.96
C PRO A 465 -19.85 19.76 19.77
N ASP A 466 -19.32 20.14 18.63
CA ASP A 466 -20.01 20.36 17.35
C ASP A 466 -19.99 19.13 16.43
N PHE A 467 -19.59 17.96 16.97
CA PHE A 467 -19.60 16.71 16.21
C PHE A 467 -20.97 16.41 15.61
N ASP A 468 -20.97 16.07 14.33
CA ASP A 468 -22.14 15.66 13.57
C ASP A 468 -21.80 14.42 12.73
N LEU A 469 -22.48 13.30 12.97
CA LEU A 469 -22.20 12.02 12.33
C LEU A 469 -22.41 12.06 10.81
N ASP A 470 -23.43 12.78 10.34
CA ASP A 470 -23.74 12.87 8.92
C ASP A 470 -22.64 13.65 8.17
N THR A 471 -22.11 14.69 8.78
CA THR A 471 -20.96 15.46 8.27
C THR A 471 -19.71 14.57 8.17
N GLU A 472 -19.39 13.78 9.20
CA GLU A 472 -18.26 12.87 9.20
C GLU A 472 -18.43 11.78 8.12
N ARG A 473 -19.60 11.17 8.01
CA ARG A 473 -19.92 10.19 6.98
C ARG A 473 -19.84 10.77 5.56
N ALA A 474 -20.34 11.97 5.36
CA ALA A 474 -20.25 12.67 4.07
C ALA A 474 -18.80 12.97 3.69
N GLY A 475 -17.96 13.38 4.66
CA GLY A 475 -16.53 13.60 4.48
C GLY A 475 -15.80 12.32 4.09
N ALA A 476 -16.00 11.24 4.84
CA ALA A 476 -15.42 9.93 4.54
C ALA A 476 -15.81 9.43 3.14
N LYS A 477 -17.11 9.54 2.79
CA LYS A 477 -17.59 9.15 1.47
C LYS A 477 -16.96 9.97 0.34
N LYS A 478 -16.79 11.28 0.53
CA LYS A 478 -16.13 12.16 -0.45
C LYS A 478 -14.70 11.68 -0.74
N VAL A 479 -13.95 11.36 0.31
CA VAL A 479 -12.58 10.84 0.18
C VAL A 479 -12.57 9.46 -0.49
N ALA A 480 -13.43 8.55 -0.06
CA ALA A 480 -13.53 7.22 -0.66
C ALA A 480 -13.88 7.27 -2.16
N ASP A 481 -14.78 8.17 -2.57
CA ASP A 481 -15.13 8.33 -3.97
C ASP A 481 -13.96 8.91 -4.79
N ALA A 482 -13.19 9.86 -4.24
CA ALA A 482 -11.99 10.40 -4.86
C ALA A 482 -10.90 9.32 -5.01
N MET A 483 -10.65 8.53 -3.97
CA MET A 483 -9.70 7.41 -4.01
C MET A 483 -10.06 6.37 -5.09
N LYS A 484 -11.34 5.98 -5.18
CA LYS A 484 -11.79 5.07 -6.24
C LYS A 484 -11.59 5.64 -7.64
N ALA A 485 -11.83 6.93 -7.83
CA ALA A 485 -11.60 7.61 -9.10
C ALA A 485 -10.12 7.64 -9.50
N GLU A 486 -9.21 7.62 -8.52
CA GLU A 486 -7.76 7.56 -8.71
C GLU A 486 -7.22 6.11 -8.82
N GLY A 487 -8.07 5.08 -8.75
CA GLY A 487 -7.69 3.67 -8.96
C GLY A 487 -7.44 2.87 -7.68
N TRP A 488 -7.78 3.39 -6.50
CA TRP A 488 -7.73 2.66 -5.23
C TRP A 488 -8.91 1.72 -5.07
N THR A 489 -8.70 0.64 -4.33
CA THR A 489 -9.72 -0.35 -3.96
C THR A 489 -9.82 -0.42 -2.44
N PHE A 490 -11.00 -0.77 -1.92
CA PHE A 490 -11.21 -0.98 -0.49
C PHE A 490 -11.38 -2.45 -0.16
N ALA A 491 -11.02 -2.81 1.07
CA ALA A 491 -11.24 -4.13 1.65
C ALA A 491 -11.79 -4.01 3.07
N SER A 492 -12.52 -5.02 3.52
CA SER A 492 -12.83 -5.20 4.93
C SER A 492 -11.59 -5.71 5.68
N HIS A 493 -11.24 -5.03 6.78
CA HIS A 493 -10.28 -5.51 7.76
C HIS A 493 -10.98 -6.01 9.04
N THR A 494 -12.23 -6.46 8.88
CA THR A 494 -13.25 -6.68 9.90
C THR A 494 -13.69 -5.38 10.58
N TRP A 495 -14.96 -5.27 11.01
CA TRP A 495 -15.43 -4.03 11.65
C TRP A 495 -14.65 -3.72 12.94
N GLY A 496 -14.47 -4.72 13.78
CA GLY A 496 -13.86 -4.59 15.10
C GLY A 496 -12.44 -5.16 15.20
N HIS A 497 -11.70 -5.25 14.09
CA HIS A 497 -10.32 -5.79 14.03
C HIS A 497 -10.21 -7.17 14.68
N LYS A 498 -11.06 -8.14 14.27
CA LYS A 498 -11.19 -9.45 14.90
C LYS A 498 -10.19 -10.46 14.36
N ASN A 499 -9.62 -11.26 15.26
CA ASN A 499 -8.81 -12.43 14.89
C ASN A 499 -9.71 -13.54 14.33
N MET A 500 -9.69 -13.72 13.01
CA MET A 500 -10.61 -14.61 12.30
C MET A 500 -10.35 -16.09 12.55
N SER A 501 -9.16 -16.47 13.02
CA SER A 501 -8.86 -17.86 13.38
C SER A 501 -9.61 -18.28 14.65
N THR A 502 -9.75 -17.38 15.63
CA THR A 502 -10.29 -17.68 16.97
C THR A 502 -11.69 -17.14 17.23
N VAL A 503 -12.18 -16.19 16.43
CA VAL A 503 -13.49 -15.57 16.60
C VAL A 503 -14.62 -16.62 16.52
N SER A 504 -15.64 -16.53 17.39
CA SER A 504 -16.83 -17.36 17.30
C SER A 504 -17.69 -16.97 16.10
N MET A 505 -18.53 -17.89 15.60
CA MET A 505 -19.45 -17.60 14.49
C MET A 505 -20.39 -16.44 14.79
N GLU A 506 -20.94 -16.35 15.98
CA GLU A 506 -21.82 -15.27 16.42
C GLU A 506 -21.12 -13.91 16.33
N ARG A 507 -19.91 -13.79 16.89
CA ARG A 507 -19.12 -12.56 16.83
C ARG A 507 -18.68 -12.22 15.40
N LEU A 508 -18.36 -13.22 14.59
CA LEU A 508 -18.03 -13.03 13.18
C LEU A 508 -19.23 -12.46 12.41
N GLN A 509 -20.42 -12.99 12.66
CA GLN A 509 -21.66 -12.52 12.04
C GLN A 509 -21.94 -11.06 12.41
N THR A 510 -21.95 -10.75 13.70
CA THR A 510 -22.16 -9.38 14.20
C THR A 510 -21.11 -8.40 13.64
N ASP A 511 -19.83 -8.79 13.61
CA ASP A 511 -18.75 -7.95 13.08
C ASP A 511 -18.91 -7.68 11.59
N THR A 512 -19.29 -8.71 10.83
CA THR A 512 -19.52 -8.58 9.38
C THR A 512 -20.75 -7.71 9.09
N GLU A 513 -21.85 -7.90 9.82
CA GLU A 513 -23.05 -7.08 9.71
C GLU A 513 -22.76 -5.61 10.01
N ASN A 514 -22.04 -5.33 11.10
CA ASN A 514 -21.60 -3.97 11.42
C ASN A 514 -20.77 -3.33 10.30
N PHE A 515 -19.87 -4.10 9.68
CA PHE A 515 -19.10 -3.59 8.54
C PHE A 515 -20.02 -3.27 7.35
N LYS A 516 -20.90 -4.19 7.00
CA LYS A 516 -21.85 -4.03 5.90
C LYS A 516 -22.82 -2.85 6.10
N GLU A 517 -23.22 -2.57 7.32
CA GLU A 517 -24.15 -1.48 7.64
C GLU A 517 -23.46 -0.12 7.75
N ASN A 518 -22.28 -0.07 8.35
CA ASN A 518 -21.64 1.20 8.71
C ASN A 518 -20.48 1.61 7.80
N VAL A 519 -19.80 0.68 7.12
CA VAL A 519 -18.65 0.98 6.27
C VAL A 519 -19.00 0.85 4.78
N ASP A 520 -19.59 -0.26 4.36
CA ASP A 520 -19.92 -0.51 2.94
C ASP A 520 -20.66 0.65 2.25
N PRO A 521 -21.67 1.31 2.86
CA PRO A 521 -22.36 2.43 2.21
C PRO A 521 -21.46 3.63 1.91
N LEU A 522 -20.39 3.80 2.69
CA LEU A 522 -19.46 4.93 2.54
C LEU A 522 -18.43 4.66 1.44
N ILE A 523 -18.03 3.42 1.25
CA ILE A 523 -17.02 3.02 0.25
C ILE A 523 -17.63 2.45 -1.04
N GLY A 524 -18.96 2.20 -1.07
CA GLY A 524 -19.65 1.58 -2.20
C GLY A 524 -19.61 0.05 -2.22
N GLY A 525 -19.33 -0.58 -1.07
CA GLY A 525 -19.22 -2.02 -0.89
C GLY A 525 -17.86 -2.59 -1.28
N THR A 526 -17.58 -3.79 -0.76
CA THR A 526 -16.38 -4.57 -1.14
C THR A 526 -16.67 -6.07 -1.08
N ASP A 527 -15.99 -6.82 -1.95
CA ASP A 527 -15.92 -8.28 -1.97
C ASP A 527 -14.55 -8.82 -1.53
N ILE A 528 -13.68 -7.94 -1.01
CA ILE A 528 -12.34 -8.27 -0.51
C ILE A 528 -12.36 -8.24 1.03
N ILE A 529 -11.83 -9.30 1.65
CA ILE A 529 -11.52 -9.32 3.07
C ILE A 529 -10.02 -9.53 3.27
N ILE A 530 -9.41 -8.64 4.04
CA ILE A 530 -8.03 -8.71 4.50
C ILE A 530 -8.08 -9.02 5.99
N PHE A 531 -7.57 -10.19 6.37
CA PHE A 531 -7.68 -10.66 7.75
C PHE A 531 -6.81 -9.87 8.72
N ALA A 532 -7.43 -9.33 9.75
CA ALA A 532 -6.75 -8.68 10.87
C ALA A 532 -5.76 -9.65 11.53
N PHE A 533 -4.61 -9.14 11.97
CA PHE A 533 -3.47 -9.94 12.48
C PHE A 533 -2.90 -10.94 11.45
N GLY A 534 -3.35 -10.90 10.20
CA GLY A 534 -3.09 -11.95 9.22
C GLY A 534 -3.72 -13.30 9.55
N ALA A 535 -4.59 -13.33 10.55
CA ALA A 535 -5.17 -14.54 11.13
C ALA A 535 -6.28 -15.10 10.22
N ASP A 536 -5.93 -16.07 9.43
CA ASP A 536 -6.79 -16.76 8.48
C ASP A 536 -7.87 -17.63 9.18
N ILE A 537 -9.03 -17.75 8.54
CA ILE A 537 -10.14 -18.56 9.05
C ILE A 537 -9.81 -20.05 9.16
N ASN A 538 -8.90 -20.58 8.35
CA ASN A 538 -8.54 -22.00 8.32
C ASN A 538 -7.01 -22.25 8.27
N GLY A 539 -6.21 -21.39 8.87
CA GLY A 539 -4.78 -21.63 9.14
C GLY A 539 -3.94 -22.11 7.95
N GLY A 540 -4.30 -21.71 6.71
CA GLY A 540 -3.59 -22.11 5.49
C GLY A 540 -4.25 -23.26 4.71
N GLY A 541 -5.21 -23.98 5.29
CA GLY A 541 -5.99 -25.03 4.62
C GLY A 541 -6.96 -24.52 3.58
N GLU A 542 -7.57 -25.41 2.80
CA GLU A 542 -8.67 -25.06 1.90
C GLU A 542 -9.92 -24.67 2.67
N TYR A 543 -10.72 -23.76 2.11
CA TYR A 543 -11.94 -23.26 2.73
C TYR A 543 -13.17 -24.14 2.50
N THR A 544 -13.06 -25.18 1.67
CA THR A 544 -14.20 -26.05 1.32
C THR A 544 -14.85 -26.66 2.57
N GLY A 545 -16.12 -26.30 2.78
CA GLY A 545 -16.91 -26.79 3.91
C GLY A 545 -16.68 -26.08 5.25
N ASP A 546 -15.81 -25.06 5.29
CA ASP A 546 -15.61 -24.22 6.47
C ASP A 546 -16.85 -23.34 6.72
N GLU A 547 -17.33 -23.28 7.96
CA GLU A 547 -18.54 -22.55 8.32
C GLU A 547 -18.37 -21.04 8.20
N LYS A 548 -17.20 -20.50 8.61
CA LYS A 548 -16.87 -19.08 8.52
C LYS A 548 -16.76 -18.65 7.05
N PHE A 549 -16.08 -19.46 6.23
CA PHE A 549 -16.01 -19.22 4.80
C PHE A 549 -17.40 -19.17 4.15
N ASN A 550 -18.24 -20.18 4.42
CA ASN A 550 -19.58 -20.25 3.83
C ASN A 550 -20.41 -19.00 4.19
N TYR A 551 -20.29 -18.52 5.42
CA TYR A 551 -20.95 -17.29 5.85
C TYR A 551 -20.39 -16.07 5.11
N LEU A 552 -19.06 -15.85 5.14
CA LEU A 552 -18.42 -14.72 4.46
C LEU A 552 -18.74 -14.71 2.96
N LYS A 553 -18.71 -15.86 2.32
CA LYS A 553 -19.10 -16.02 0.91
C LYS A 553 -20.56 -15.61 0.68
N SER A 554 -21.47 -15.98 1.60
CA SER A 554 -22.87 -15.56 1.52
C SER A 554 -23.06 -14.04 1.69
N GLN A 555 -22.11 -13.36 2.33
CA GLN A 555 -22.06 -11.90 2.48
C GLN A 555 -21.38 -11.20 1.29
N GLY A 556 -20.97 -11.96 0.25
CA GLY A 556 -20.43 -11.44 -1.01
C GLY A 556 -18.91 -11.26 -1.02
N TYR A 557 -18.17 -11.89 -0.10
CA TYR A 557 -16.71 -11.88 -0.16
C TYR A 557 -16.21 -12.98 -1.09
N ASP A 558 -15.40 -12.58 -2.07
CA ASP A 558 -14.82 -13.46 -3.10
C ASP A 558 -13.29 -13.52 -3.02
N TYR A 559 -12.66 -12.49 -2.43
CA TYR A 559 -11.22 -12.34 -2.32
C TYR A 559 -10.80 -12.30 -0.85
N TYR A 560 -9.83 -13.15 -0.50
CA TYR A 560 -9.36 -13.37 0.87
C TYR A 560 -7.86 -13.17 0.96
N CYS A 561 -7.37 -12.32 1.88
CA CYS A 561 -5.96 -12.06 2.05
C CYS A 561 -5.52 -12.28 3.50
N ASN A 562 -4.56 -13.18 3.69
CA ASN A 562 -3.91 -13.44 4.97
C ASN A 562 -2.46 -12.93 4.97
N VAL A 563 -1.77 -13.01 6.09
CA VAL A 563 -0.31 -12.80 6.14
C VAL A 563 0.40 -14.13 5.93
N ASP A 564 1.35 -14.13 5.01
CA ASP A 564 2.20 -15.28 4.70
C ASP A 564 3.62 -14.79 4.37
N SER A 565 4.64 -15.44 4.91
CA SER A 565 6.03 -15.06 4.67
C SER A 565 6.58 -15.54 3.32
N ASN A 566 5.84 -16.40 2.59
CA ASN A 566 6.23 -16.86 1.27
C ASN A 566 6.19 -15.71 0.26
N LYS A 567 7.15 -15.72 -0.65
CA LYS A 567 7.19 -14.73 -1.74
C LYS A 567 5.92 -14.76 -2.58
N TYR A 568 5.42 -15.95 -2.84
CA TYR A 568 4.21 -16.19 -3.63
C TYR A 568 3.34 -17.20 -2.90
N PHE A 569 2.13 -16.80 -2.59
CA PHE A 569 1.08 -17.68 -2.10
C PHE A 569 -0.25 -17.26 -2.73
N VAL A 570 -0.78 -18.10 -3.60
CA VAL A 570 -2.08 -17.89 -4.26
C VAL A 570 -2.83 -19.21 -4.30
N GLN A 571 -4.11 -19.17 -3.96
CA GLN A 571 -5.04 -20.27 -4.08
C GLN A 571 -6.29 -19.78 -4.83
N ILE A 572 -6.62 -20.44 -5.94
CA ILE A 572 -7.78 -20.13 -6.76
C ILE A 572 -8.61 -21.40 -6.91
N THR A 573 -9.85 -21.33 -6.50
CA THR A 573 -10.86 -22.37 -6.69
C THR A 573 -12.01 -21.81 -7.51
N ASP A 574 -13.02 -22.61 -7.82
CA ASP A 574 -14.22 -22.06 -8.47
C ASP A 574 -15.00 -21.09 -7.57
N GLU A 575 -14.75 -21.09 -6.24
CA GLU A 575 -15.53 -20.33 -5.27
C GLU A 575 -14.83 -19.06 -4.79
N TYR A 576 -13.48 -19.03 -4.73
CA TYR A 576 -12.73 -17.92 -4.15
C TYR A 576 -11.33 -17.74 -4.74
N PHE A 577 -10.82 -16.53 -4.58
CA PHE A 577 -9.42 -16.18 -4.72
C PHE A 577 -8.83 -15.89 -3.32
N ARG A 578 -7.68 -16.49 -3.01
CA ARG A 578 -6.95 -16.25 -1.77
C ARG A 578 -5.49 -15.95 -2.06
N MET A 579 -4.93 -14.94 -1.37
CA MET A 579 -3.55 -14.50 -1.57
C MET A 579 -2.88 -14.16 -0.24
N GLY A 580 -1.69 -14.73 -0.01
CA GLY A 580 -0.85 -14.38 1.13
C GLY A 580 -0.11 -13.07 0.91
N ARG A 581 0.07 -12.28 1.98
CA ARG A 581 0.71 -10.98 1.97
C ARG A 581 1.98 -10.98 2.81
N ARG A 582 3.00 -10.26 2.36
CA ARG A 582 4.25 -10.04 3.09
C ARG A 582 4.24 -8.65 3.72
N ASN A 583 4.45 -8.58 5.03
CA ASN A 583 4.57 -7.30 5.73
C ASN A 583 5.92 -6.63 5.41
N VAL A 584 5.85 -5.31 5.26
CA VAL A 584 7.02 -4.45 5.10
C VAL A 584 7.00 -3.49 6.29
N ASP A 585 7.76 -3.83 7.33
CA ASP A 585 7.77 -3.13 8.61
C ASP A 585 9.14 -3.18 9.29
N GLY A 586 9.27 -2.51 10.42
CA GLY A 586 10.52 -2.46 11.16
C GLY A 586 10.98 -3.83 11.64
N TYR A 587 10.06 -4.69 12.09
CA TYR A 587 10.37 -6.05 12.52
C TYR A 587 10.90 -6.92 11.37
N ARG A 588 10.21 -6.91 10.25
CA ARG A 588 10.58 -7.70 9.08
C ARG A 588 11.90 -7.23 8.48
N MET A 589 12.10 -5.93 8.36
CA MET A 589 13.36 -5.37 7.86
C MET A 589 14.55 -5.67 8.79
N TYR A 590 14.32 -5.73 10.10
CA TYR A 590 15.38 -5.98 11.08
C TYR A 590 15.74 -7.46 11.25
N TYR A 591 14.73 -8.32 11.42
CA TYR A 591 14.93 -9.75 11.74
C TYR A 591 14.94 -10.66 10.52
N ASN A 592 14.17 -10.37 9.49
CA ASN A 592 13.98 -11.22 8.33
C ASN A 592 14.23 -10.49 7.00
N PRO A 593 15.33 -9.73 6.84
CA PRO A 593 15.60 -8.95 5.62
C PRO A 593 15.68 -9.79 4.35
N ASP A 594 16.06 -11.07 4.48
CA ASP A 594 16.15 -12.01 3.35
C ASP A 594 14.79 -12.23 2.69
N LEU A 595 13.69 -12.16 3.46
CA LEU A 595 12.32 -12.28 2.95
C LEU A 595 11.88 -11.08 2.09
N LEU A 596 12.63 -9.97 2.10
CA LEU A 596 12.36 -8.76 1.34
C LEU A 596 13.43 -8.47 0.26
N SER A 597 14.45 -9.34 0.14
CA SER A 597 15.64 -9.09 -0.69
C SER A 597 15.37 -9.01 -2.19
N ASP A 598 14.29 -9.62 -2.67
CA ASP A 598 13.82 -9.46 -4.05
C ASP A 598 13.26 -8.05 -4.30
N LEU A 599 12.65 -7.42 -3.30
CA LEU A 599 12.06 -6.09 -3.38
C LEU A 599 13.14 -5.00 -3.21
N PHE A 600 13.90 -5.06 -2.10
CA PHE A 600 14.92 -4.07 -1.76
C PHE A 600 15.96 -4.63 -0.78
N ASP A 601 17.08 -3.94 -0.60
CA ASP A 601 18.03 -4.23 0.49
C ASP A 601 17.57 -3.49 1.76
N ALA A 602 17.09 -4.24 2.75
CA ALA A 602 16.65 -3.68 4.03
C ALA A 602 17.74 -2.85 4.73
N GLY A 603 19.03 -3.15 4.51
CA GLY A 603 20.13 -2.37 5.07
C GLY A 603 20.31 -0.98 4.45
N GLU A 604 19.80 -0.75 3.24
CA GLU A 604 19.84 0.54 2.55
C GLU A 604 18.67 1.44 2.95
N VAL A 605 17.51 0.84 3.25
CA VAL A 605 16.28 1.59 3.50
C VAL A 605 16.00 1.83 4.97
N PHE A 606 16.41 0.93 5.86
CA PHE A 606 16.14 0.97 7.30
C PHE A 606 16.51 2.31 7.92
N ASP A 607 15.54 2.97 8.55
CA ASP A 607 15.73 4.31 9.11
C ASP A 607 16.65 4.29 10.33
N SER A 608 17.64 5.14 10.32
CA SER A 608 18.62 5.24 11.41
C SER A 608 18.06 5.86 12.70
N SER A 609 16.89 6.48 12.63
CA SER A 609 16.18 7.03 13.79
C SER A 609 15.45 5.95 14.60
N ARG A 610 15.21 4.77 14.04
CA ARG A 610 14.58 3.65 14.75
C ARG A 610 15.41 3.21 15.96
N PRO A 611 14.79 3.02 17.13
CA PRO A 611 15.44 2.33 18.26
C PRO A 611 15.89 0.92 17.85
N THR A 612 17.09 0.53 18.24
CA THR A 612 17.62 -0.81 17.96
C THR A 612 18.28 -1.40 19.20
N PRO A 613 18.03 -2.68 19.50
CA PRO A 613 17.31 -3.66 18.65
C PRO A 613 15.82 -3.31 18.51
N VAL A 614 15.21 -3.67 17.37
CA VAL A 614 13.75 -3.69 17.27
C VAL A 614 13.26 -4.72 18.29
N PRO A 615 12.24 -4.43 19.12
CA PRO A 615 11.73 -5.37 20.09
C PRO A 615 11.28 -6.68 19.40
N PRO A 616 11.52 -7.86 19.99
CA PRO A 616 10.99 -9.11 19.46
C PRO A 616 9.46 -9.12 19.61
N MET A 617 8.75 -9.60 18.61
CA MET A 617 7.34 -9.92 18.78
C MET A 617 7.25 -11.09 19.77
N ASN A 618 6.46 -10.94 20.83
CA ASN A 618 6.16 -12.04 21.73
C ASN A 618 5.45 -13.11 20.90
N GLY A 619 6.02 -14.32 20.87
CA GLY A 619 5.71 -15.35 19.92
C GLY A 619 4.21 -15.57 19.75
N GLY A 620 3.76 -15.46 18.49
CA GLY A 620 2.50 -15.97 18.05
C GLY A 620 2.60 -17.48 17.86
#